data_00872c09e8de2d4fb609da0f234bb0dc
#
_entry.id   00872c09e8de2d4fb609da0f234bb0dc
#
_cell.length_a   1.000
_cell.length_b   1.000
_cell.length_c   1.000
_cell.angle_alpha   90.00
_cell.angle_beta   90.00
_cell.angle_gamma   90.00
#
_symmetry.space_group_name_H-M   'P 1'
#
loop_
_entity.id
_entity.type
_entity.pdbx_description
1 polymer ?
#
loop_
_entity_poly.entity_id
_entity_poly.type
_entity_poly.pdbx_seq_one_letter_code
_entity_poly.pdbx_strand_id
1 'polypeptide(L)'
;MRFWFLIAFSCMCFSQENIKISDLQNNNDFVGQIKRIENFPSKYVASRTVDIWLPINYSETKKYQVLYMHDGQMLFDAKTTWNKQEWGVDEKMDSLTQKKAIKEVIVVAVWNIPTIRHLNYFPQKAIDFLSDSDKKFVIDEAKKINLDLTQISSDNYLKFLVSE
;
A
#
# COMPACT_ATOMS: atom_id res chain seq x y z
N MET A 1 -26.18 -23.62 52.04
CA MET A 1 -24.95 -23.57 51.25
C MET A 1 -25.19 -22.65 50.06
N ARG A 2 -24.59 -21.45 50.05
CA ARG A 2 -24.72 -20.48 48.96
C ARG A 2 -23.46 -20.61 48.10
N PHE A 3 -23.60 -21.10 46.85
CA PHE A 3 -22.53 -21.14 45.87
C PHE A 3 -22.40 -19.76 45.23
N TRP A 4 -21.26 -19.09 45.38
CA TRP A 4 -20.87 -17.90 44.65
C TRP A 4 -20.16 -18.32 43.36
N PHE A 5 -20.76 -18.05 42.21
CA PHE A 5 -20.10 -18.18 40.92
C PHE A 5 -19.28 -16.91 40.68
N LEU A 6 -17.96 -17.03 40.77
CA LEU A 6 -17.02 -16.01 40.33
C LEU A 6 -16.92 -16.07 38.77
N ILE A 7 -17.59 -15.15 38.10
CA ILE A 7 -17.41 -14.95 36.67
C ILE A 7 -16.10 -14.17 36.49
N ALA A 8 -15.03 -14.86 36.08
CA ALA A 8 -13.78 -14.22 35.67
C ALA A 8 -14.00 -13.53 34.29
N PHE A 9 -14.13 -12.23 34.31
CA PHE A 9 -14.16 -11.42 33.05
C PHE A 9 -12.72 -11.35 32.53
N SER A 10 -12.40 -12.21 31.57
CA SER A 10 -11.15 -12.15 30.84
C SER A 10 -11.17 -10.88 29.94
N CYS A 11 -10.51 -9.84 30.41
CA CYS A 11 -10.27 -8.64 29.62
C CYS A 11 -9.28 -9.01 28.52
N MET A 12 -9.75 -9.27 27.30
CA MET A 12 -8.90 -9.36 26.13
C MET A 12 -8.37 -7.96 25.85
N CYS A 13 -7.17 -7.68 26.35
CA CYS A 13 -6.40 -6.53 25.89
C CYS A 13 -6.03 -6.75 24.42
N PHE A 14 -6.77 -6.13 23.52
CA PHE A 14 -6.28 -5.93 22.15
C PHE A 14 -5.06 -5.02 22.25
N SER A 15 -3.88 -5.60 22.06
CA SER A 15 -2.67 -4.83 21.86
C SER A 15 -2.86 -4.05 20.56
N GLN A 16 -3.06 -2.73 20.65
CA GLN A 16 -2.87 -1.86 19.48
C GLN A 16 -1.38 -1.91 19.14
N GLU A 17 -1.03 -2.57 18.05
CA GLU A 17 0.31 -2.47 17.51
C GLU A 17 0.58 -0.99 17.22
N ASN A 18 1.55 -0.41 17.92
CA ASN A 18 1.95 0.97 17.70
C ASN A 18 2.60 1.08 16.32
N ILE A 19 1.90 1.68 15.37
CA ILE A 19 2.43 1.97 14.04
C ILE A 19 3.61 2.93 14.19
N LYS A 20 4.81 2.43 13.84
CA LYS A 20 6.02 3.24 13.87
C LYS A 20 6.15 4.01 12.57
N ILE A 21 6.12 5.34 12.67
CA ILE A 21 6.35 6.26 11.56
C ILE A 21 7.77 6.82 11.71
N SER A 22 8.55 6.80 10.64
CA SER A 22 9.89 7.39 10.59
C SER A 22 10.00 8.39 9.44
N ASP A 23 10.75 9.47 9.67
CA ASP A 23 11.11 10.40 8.60
C ASP A 23 12.29 9.83 7.81
N LEU A 24 12.19 9.78 6.49
CA LEU A 24 13.32 9.40 5.64
C LEU A 24 14.31 10.55 5.57
N GLN A 25 15.61 10.21 5.73
CA GLN A 25 16.68 11.17 5.55
C GLN A 25 16.79 11.54 4.08
N ASN A 26 16.64 12.83 3.79
CA ASN A 26 16.75 13.36 2.43
C ASN A 26 18.18 13.88 2.18
N ASN A 27 18.95 13.15 1.40
CA ASN A 27 20.29 13.54 0.95
C ASN A 27 20.25 14.13 -0.48
N ASN A 28 19.22 14.89 -0.80
CA ASN A 28 18.85 15.38 -2.13
C ASN A 28 18.38 14.27 -3.09
N ASP A 29 17.81 13.22 -2.54
CA ASP A 29 17.32 12.07 -3.31
C ASP A 29 15.85 12.26 -3.75
N PHE A 30 15.12 13.18 -3.12
CA PHE A 30 13.72 13.49 -3.44
C PHE A 30 13.36 14.93 -3.03
N VAL A 31 12.28 15.44 -3.60
CA VAL A 31 11.68 16.75 -3.29
C VAL A 31 10.64 16.59 -2.17
N GLY A 32 10.60 17.52 -1.20
CA GLY A 32 9.65 17.47 -0.08
C GLY A 32 10.11 16.59 1.07
N GLN A 33 9.18 15.92 1.72
CA GLN A 33 9.40 15.06 2.87
C GLN A 33 8.71 13.71 2.65
N ILE A 34 9.34 12.63 3.12
CA ILE A 34 8.73 11.29 3.09
C ILE A 34 8.71 10.73 4.51
N LYS A 35 7.51 10.35 4.96
CA LYS A 35 7.30 9.57 6.18
C LYS A 35 7.05 8.13 5.79
N ARG A 36 7.76 7.20 6.43
CA ARG A 36 7.67 5.75 6.14
C ARG A 36 7.09 4.97 7.29
N ILE A 37 6.21 4.05 6.94
CA ILE A 37 5.73 2.98 7.80
C ILE A 37 6.21 1.67 7.17
N GLU A 38 7.25 1.03 7.73
CA GLU A 38 7.87 -0.15 7.12
C GLU A 38 6.98 -1.40 7.13
N ASN A 39 6.20 -1.56 8.17
CA ASN A 39 5.33 -2.72 8.37
C ASN A 39 3.93 -2.26 8.72
N PHE A 40 3.25 -1.57 7.79
CA PHE A 40 1.87 -1.18 7.98
C PHE A 40 1.03 -2.44 8.16
N PRO A 41 0.40 -2.64 9.34
CA PRO A 41 -0.37 -3.83 9.61
C PRO A 41 -1.68 -3.82 8.83
N SER A 42 -2.13 -5.00 8.41
CA SER A 42 -3.42 -5.15 7.75
C SER A 42 -4.06 -6.47 8.15
N LYS A 43 -5.37 -6.45 8.32
CA LYS A 43 -6.17 -7.67 8.53
C LYS A 43 -6.60 -8.33 7.21
N TYR A 44 -6.36 -7.67 6.07
CA TYR A 44 -6.78 -8.15 4.75
C TYR A 44 -5.64 -8.71 3.94
N VAL A 45 -4.45 -8.15 4.08
CA VAL A 45 -3.27 -8.52 3.28
C VAL A 45 -2.00 -8.58 4.14
N ALA A 46 -0.94 -9.17 3.61
CA ALA A 46 0.36 -9.14 4.28
C ALA A 46 0.81 -7.69 4.51
N SER A 47 1.41 -7.44 5.70
CA SER A 47 1.97 -6.13 6.04
C SER A 47 2.96 -5.66 4.99
N ARG A 48 3.01 -4.35 4.76
CA ARG A 48 3.84 -3.77 3.72
C ARG A 48 4.30 -2.37 4.06
N THR A 49 5.30 -1.90 3.36
CA THR A 49 5.75 -0.51 3.49
C THR A 49 4.73 0.43 2.86
N VAL A 50 4.46 1.53 3.55
CA VAL A 50 3.69 2.66 3.03
C VAL A 50 4.52 3.92 3.23
N ASP A 51 4.78 4.65 2.16
CA ASP A 51 5.40 5.97 2.20
C ASP A 51 4.34 7.04 2.04
N ILE A 52 4.47 8.11 2.80
CA ILE A 52 3.61 9.28 2.73
C ILE A 52 4.48 10.47 2.31
N TRP A 53 4.37 10.86 1.06
CA TRP A 53 5.05 12.05 0.56
C TRP A 53 4.25 13.31 0.92
N LEU A 54 4.94 14.29 1.46
CA LEU A 54 4.43 15.59 1.88
C LEU A 54 5.12 16.69 1.06
N PRO A 55 4.38 17.68 0.51
CA PRO A 55 4.97 18.77 -0.28
C PRO A 55 5.90 19.64 0.58
N ILE A 56 6.81 20.39 -0.07
CA ILE A 56 7.80 21.25 0.60
C ILE A 56 7.15 22.20 1.64
N ASN A 57 5.98 22.76 1.32
CA ASN A 57 5.26 23.69 2.17
C ASN A 57 4.14 23.00 2.98
N TYR A 58 4.33 21.74 3.34
CA TYR A 58 3.35 21.01 4.14
C TYR A 58 3.11 21.70 5.49
N SER A 59 1.84 21.76 5.88
CA SER A 59 1.40 22.28 7.17
C SER A 59 0.22 21.46 7.69
N GLU A 60 0.26 21.08 8.95
CA GLU A 60 -0.83 20.34 9.61
C GLU A 60 -2.14 21.14 9.69
N THR A 61 -2.07 22.47 9.54
CA THR A 61 -3.26 23.34 9.56
C THR A 61 -3.99 23.43 8.23
N LYS A 62 -3.40 22.91 7.14
CA LYS A 62 -4.00 22.90 5.81
C LYS A 62 -4.73 21.58 5.54
N LYS A 63 -5.63 21.61 4.57
CA LYS A 63 -6.28 20.41 4.00
C LYS A 63 -5.68 20.13 2.62
N TYR A 64 -5.35 18.88 2.39
CA TYR A 64 -4.76 18.40 1.15
C TYR A 64 -5.69 17.42 0.45
N GLN A 65 -5.57 17.31 -0.85
CA GLN A 65 -6.06 16.16 -1.59
C GLN A 65 -5.10 14.98 -1.34
N VAL A 66 -5.60 13.76 -1.45
CA VAL A 66 -4.78 12.57 -1.25
C VAL A 66 -4.78 11.77 -2.55
N LEU A 67 -3.58 11.44 -3.02
CA LEU A 67 -3.36 10.55 -4.16
C LEU A 67 -2.76 9.24 -3.67
N TYR A 68 -3.49 8.14 -3.84
CA TYR A 68 -2.98 6.80 -3.59
C TYR A 68 -2.28 6.27 -4.84
N MET A 69 -1.06 5.78 -4.68
CA MET A 69 -0.28 5.19 -5.76
C MET A 69 0.25 3.82 -5.37
N HIS A 70 0.17 2.87 -6.31
CA HIS A 70 0.77 1.56 -6.17
C HIS A 70 2.26 1.58 -6.52
N ASP A 71 2.94 0.48 -6.21
CA ASP A 71 4.36 0.31 -6.48
C ASP A 71 5.20 1.42 -5.84
N GLY A 72 4.87 1.77 -4.59
CA GLY A 72 5.42 2.92 -3.86
C GLY A 72 6.94 2.99 -3.84
N GLN A 73 7.63 1.84 -3.90
CA GLN A 73 9.09 1.78 -3.99
C GLN A 73 9.68 2.39 -5.27
N MET A 74 8.83 2.63 -6.29
CA MET A 74 9.28 3.15 -7.58
C MET A 74 9.12 4.67 -7.71
N LEU A 75 8.52 5.36 -6.74
CA LEU A 75 7.96 6.69 -6.96
C LEU A 75 8.97 7.83 -6.77
N PHE A 76 9.89 7.74 -5.79
CA PHE A 76 10.59 8.90 -5.25
C PHE A 76 12.12 8.79 -5.20
N ASP A 77 12.70 7.60 -5.21
CA ASP A 77 14.14 7.40 -5.04
C ASP A 77 14.65 6.24 -5.88
N ALA A 78 15.45 6.55 -6.88
CA ALA A 78 16.06 5.58 -7.78
C ALA A 78 16.94 4.54 -7.04
N LYS A 79 17.49 4.86 -5.86
CA LYS A 79 18.31 3.93 -5.07
C LYS A 79 17.52 2.74 -4.55
N THR A 80 16.22 2.93 -4.29
CA THR A 80 15.33 1.89 -3.77
C THR A 80 14.75 1.00 -4.86
N THR A 81 14.81 1.41 -6.13
CA THR A 81 14.24 0.69 -7.25
C THR A 81 15.14 -0.42 -7.76
N TRP A 82 14.55 -1.49 -8.29
CA TRP A 82 15.29 -2.64 -8.85
C TRP A 82 16.09 -2.29 -10.11
N ASN A 83 15.63 -1.31 -10.89
CA ASN A 83 16.24 -0.88 -12.17
C ASN A 83 17.00 0.45 -12.05
N LYS A 84 17.15 0.98 -10.83
CA LYS A 84 17.79 2.27 -10.54
C LYS A 84 17.15 3.46 -11.28
N GLN A 85 15.87 3.38 -11.53
CA GLN A 85 15.06 4.44 -12.12
C GLN A 85 13.81 4.65 -11.26
N GLU A 86 13.50 5.89 -10.98
CA GLU A 86 12.28 6.28 -10.30
C GLU A 86 11.28 6.90 -11.27
N TRP A 87 10.06 7.11 -10.81
CA TRP A 87 9.02 7.74 -11.63
C TRP A 87 8.97 9.25 -11.47
N GLY A 88 9.74 9.84 -10.56
CA GLY A 88 9.84 11.29 -10.32
C GLY A 88 8.49 11.90 -9.95
N VAL A 89 7.74 11.23 -9.08
CA VAL A 89 6.39 11.66 -8.70
C VAL A 89 6.44 12.94 -7.87
N ASP A 90 7.39 13.03 -6.96
CA ASP A 90 7.59 14.17 -6.07
C ASP A 90 7.95 15.44 -6.84
N GLU A 91 8.90 15.38 -7.80
CA GLU A 91 9.24 16.53 -8.62
C GLU A 91 8.07 16.98 -9.52
N LYS A 92 7.31 16.00 -10.03
CA LYS A 92 6.14 16.31 -10.87
C LYS A 92 5.03 16.95 -10.06
N MET A 93 4.71 16.41 -8.87
CA MET A 93 3.70 16.99 -7.98
C MET A 93 4.10 18.37 -7.52
N ASP A 94 5.37 18.57 -7.11
CA ASP A 94 5.89 19.87 -6.74
C ASP A 94 5.79 20.88 -7.89
N SER A 95 6.29 20.53 -9.09
CA SER A 95 6.23 21.40 -10.27
C SER A 95 4.80 21.78 -10.66
N LEU A 96 3.86 20.84 -10.64
CA LEU A 96 2.47 21.10 -10.99
C LEU A 96 1.78 21.99 -9.94
N THR A 97 2.11 21.82 -8.68
CA THR A 97 1.61 22.65 -7.59
C THR A 97 2.13 24.07 -7.68
N GLN A 98 3.43 24.25 -7.92
CA GLN A 98 4.04 25.58 -8.11
C GLN A 98 3.43 26.34 -9.29
N LYS A 99 3.14 25.64 -10.38
CA LYS A 99 2.46 26.19 -11.55
C LYS A 99 0.96 26.42 -11.34
N LYS A 100 0.43 26.09 -10.16
CA LYS A 100 -1.01 26.12 -9.85
C LYS A 100 -1.88 25.32 -10.82
N ALA A 101 -1.31 24.31 -11.46
CA ALA A 101 -2.02 23.40 -12.36
C ALA A 101 -2.84 22.37 -11.58
N ILE A 102 -2.43 22.05 -10.36
CA ILE A 102 -3.17 21.19 -9.42
C ILE A 102 -3.25 21.85 -8.04
N LYS A 103 -4.15 21.37 -7.18
CA LYS A 103 -4.15 21.71 -5.76
C LYS A 103 -3.03 20.96 -5.05
N GLU A 104 -2.64 21.46 -3.87
CA GLU A 104 -1.68 20.76 -3.01
C GLU A 104 -2.19 19.34 -2.68
N VAL A 105 -1.32 18.37 -2.80
CA VAL A 105 -1.62 16.94 -2.65
C VAL A 105 -0.63 16.27 -1.69
N ILE A 106 -1.09 15.27 -0.97
CA ILE A 106 -0.29 14.28 -0.26
C ILE A 106 -0.32 13.00 -1.10
N VAL A 107 0.82 12.33 -1.29
CA VAL A 107 0.85 11.04 -1.99
C VAL A 107 1.03 9.92 -0.97
N VAL A 108 0.11 8.96 -0.98
CA VAL A 108 0.20 7.72 -0.20
C VAL A 108 0.69 6.61 -1.14
N ALA A 109 1.94 6.25 -0.98
CA ALA A 109 2.67 5.34 -1.85
C ALA A 109 2.70 3.93 -1.24
N VAL A 110 1.85 3.05 -1.71
CA VAL A 110 1.74 1.69 -1.20
C VAL A 110 2.73 0.78 -1.93
N TRP A 111 3.71 0.24 -1.19
CA TRP A 111 4.69 -0.67 -1.77
C TRP A 111 4.07 -2.00 -2.15
N ASN A 112 4.46 -2.54 -3.28
CA ASN A 112 4.13 -3.93 -3.59
C ASN A 112 5.06 -4.90 -2.83
N ILE A 113 4.62 -6.14 -2.70
CA ILE A 113 5.46 -7.27 -2.30
C ILE A 113 5.75 -8.05 -3.59
N PRO A 114 7.00 -8.06 -4.10
CA PRO A 114 7.30 -8.58 -5.44
C PRO A 114 6.79 -10.00 -5.71
N THR A 115 6.89 -10.88 -4.73
CA THR A 115 6.49 -12.28 -4.84
C THR A 115 4.99 -12.51 -4.99
N ILE A 116 4.16 -11.56 -4.53
CA ILE A 116 2.70 -11.64 -4.56
C ILE A 116 2.04 -10.47 -5.29
N ARG A 117 2.85 -9.62 -5.96
CA ARG A 117 2.33 -8.44 -6.68
C ARG A 117 1.24 -8.80 -7.67
N HIS A 118 1.45 -9.84 -8.47
CA HIS A 118 0.46 -10.31 -9.45
C HIS A 118 -0.85 -10.76 -8.78
N LEU A 119 -0.76 -11.43 -7.64
CA LEU A 119 -1.93 -11.91 -6.89
C LEU A 119 -2.77 -10.76 -6.31
N ASN A 120 -2.10 -9.65 -5.93
CA ASN A 120 -2.79 -8.46 -5.40
C ASN A 120 -3.40 -7.60 -6.51
N TYR A 121 -2.84 -7.59 -7.73
CA TYR A 121 -3.25 -6.68 -8.81
C TYR A 121 -4.05 -7.37 -9.91
N PHE A 122 -4.12 -8.69 -9.91
CA PHE A 122 -4.91 -9.43 -10.89
C PHE A 122 -6.41 -9.13 -10.69
N PRO A 123 -7.19 -8.84 -11.73
CA PRO A 123 -8.62 -8.52 -11.60
C PRO A 123 -9.44 -9.78 -11.25
N GLN A 124 -9.52 -10.12 -9.97
CA GLN A 124 -10.11 -11.37 -9.45
C GLN A 124 -11.53 -11.61 -9.98
N LYS A 125 -12.38 -10.58 -9.96
CA LYS A 125 -13.76 -10.69 -10.44
C LYS A 125 -13.87 -10.98 -11.93
N ALA A 126 -12.84 -10.68 -12.73
CA ALA A 126 -12.85 -10.98 -14.16
C ALA A 126 -12.85 -12.49 -14.43
N ILE A 127 -12.33 -13.30 -13.51
CA ILE A 127 -12.32 -14.78 -13.64
C ILE A 127 -13.74 -15.34 -13.69
N ASP A 128 -14.69 -14.71 -12.98
CA ASP A 128 -16.07 -15.21 -12.92
C ASP A 128 -16.77 -15.14 -14.29
N PHE A 129 -16.29 -14.25 -15.17
CA PHE A 129 -16.84 -14.05 -16.52
C PHE A 129 -16.16 -14.88 -17.60
N LEU A 130 -15.09 -15.59 -17.27
CA LEU A 130 -14.40 -16.48 -18.22
C LEU A 130 -15.18 -17.79 -18.42
N SER A 131 -15.14 -18.33 -19.63
CA SER A 131 -15.59 -19.71 -19.90
C SER A 131 -14.69 -20.72 -19.17
N ASP A 132 -15.14 -21.95 -18.95
CA ASP A 132 -14.35 -22.98 -18.30
C ASP A 132 -13.07 -23.30 -19.08
N SER A 133 -13.11 -23.22 -20.42
CA SER A 133 -11.94 -23.38 -21.27
C SER A 133 -10.92 -22.27 -21.08
N ASP A 134 -11.39 -20.99 -20.99
CA ASP A 134 -10.52 -19.84 -20.79
C ASP A 134 -9.92 -19.83 -19.38
N LYS A 135 -10.73 -20.17 -18.35
CA LYS A 135 -10.23 -20.35 -16.97
C LYS A 135 -9.08 -21.35 -16.93
N LYS A 136 -9.29 -22.53 -17.56
CA LYS A 136 -8.24 -23.54 -17.62
C LYS A 136 -7.00 -23.03 -18.34
N PHE A 137 -7.15 -22.38 -19.49
CA PHE A 137 -6.05 -21.79 -20.24
C PHE A 137 -5.25 -20.79 -19.39
N VAL A 138 -5.93 -19.84 -18.73
CA VAL A 138 -5.28 -18.84 -17.89
C VAL A 138 -4.54 -19.48 -16.71
N ILE A 139 -5.13 -20.49 -16.07
CA ILE A 139 -4.48 -21.23 -14.98
C ILE A 139 -3.23 -21.97 -15.47
N ASP A 140 -3.31 -22.63 -16.63
CA ASP A 140 -2.20 -23.40 -17.18
C ASP A 140 -1.05 -22.49 -17.64
N GLU A 141 -1.35 -21.30 -18.21
CA GLU A 141 -0.33 -20.29 -18.56
C GLU A 141 0.33 -19.70 -17.29
N ALA A 142 -0.45 -19.42 -16.26
CA ALA A 142 0.08 -18.91 -14.99
C ALA A 142 1.06 -19.91 -14.34
N LYS A 143 0.75 -21.19 -14.36
CA LYS A 143 1.64 -22.24 -13.83
C LYS A 143 2.99 -22.28 -14.54
N LYS A 144 3.05 -21.99 -15.84
CA LYS A 144 4.33 -21.97 -16.59
C LYS A 144 5.31 -20.92 -16.07
N ILE A 145 4.79 -19.86 -15.46
CA ILE A 145 5.57 -18.79 -14.84
C ILE A 145 5.59 -18.89 -13.31
N ASN A 146 5.27 -20.05 -12.75
CA ASN A 146 5.19 -20.32 -11.31
C ASN A 146 4.23 -19.41 -10.54
N LEU A 147 3.14 -18.98 -11.17
CA LEU A 147 2.09 -18.19 -10.55
C LEU A 147 0.89 -19.08 -10.20
N ASP A 148 0.55 -19.14 -8.92
CA ASP A 148 -0.63 -19.85 -8.42
C ASP A 148 -1.83 -18.90 -8.33
N LEU A 149 -2.70 -18.93 -9.33
CA LEU A 149 -3.90 -18.09 -9.35
C LEU A 149 -4.97 -18.47 -8.32
N THR A 150 -4.82 -19.62 -7.63
CA THR A 150 -5.75 -19.94 -6.51
C THR A 150 -5.53 -19.05 -5.30
N GLN A 151 -4.40 -18.35 -5.24
CA GLN A 151 -4.02 -17.41 -4.16
C GLN A 151 -4.32 -15.95 -4.50
N ILE A 152 -5.09 -15.68 -5.55
CA ILE A 152 -5.49 -14.31 -5.88
C ILE A 152 -6.19 -13.66 -4.69
N SER A 153 -5.77 -12.44 -4.36
CA SER A 153 -6.22 -11.71 -3.19
C SER A 153 -6.51 -10.22 -3.48
N SER A 154 -6.76 -9.90 -4.74
CA SER A 154 -6.98 -8.51 -5.15
C SER A 154 -8.23 -7.87 -4.51
N ASP A 155 -9.29 -8.63 -4.27
CA ASP A 155 -10.45 -8.12 -3.52
C ASP A 155 -10.10 -7.76 -2.08
N ASN A 156 -9.22 -8.53 -1.43
CA ASN A 156 -8.69 -8.18 -0.10
C ASN A 156 -7.74 -6.98 -0.17
N TYR A 157 -6.95 -6.88 -1.24
CA TYR A 157 -6.10 -5.71 -1.47
C TYR A 157 -6.91 -4.43 -1.67
N LEU A 158 -8.03 -4.49 -2.39
CA LEU A 158 -8.96 -3.36 -2.50
C LEU A 158 -9.58 -3.00 -1.15
N LYS A 159 -9.98 -3.99 -0.34
CA LYS A 159 -10.47 -3.73 1.02
C LYS A 159 -9.42 -3.04 1.89
N PHE A 160 -8.17 -3.47 1.82
CA PHE A 160 -7.05 -2.82 2.50
C PHE A 160 -6.97 -1.33 2.11
N LEU A 161 -6.96 -1.00 0.82
CA LEU A 161 -6.85 0.38 0.35
C LEU A 161 -8.02 1.29 0.75
N VAL A 162 -9.23 0.72 0.93
CA VAL A 162 -10.46 1.51 1.17
C VAL A 162 -10.80 1.58 2.65
N SER A 163 -10.36 0.60 3.46
CA SER A 163 -10.84 0.41 4.84
C SER A 163 -9.76 0.59 5.90
N GLU A 164 -8.50 0.66 5.52
CA GLU A 164 -7.35 0.82 6.42
C GLU A 164 -6.47 1.99 6.01
#